data_bc5d6920908a4d145f4311a1b86b16cd
#
_entry.id   bc5d6920908a4d145f4311a1b86b16cd
#
_cell.length_a   1.000
_cell.length_b   1.000
_cell.length_c   1.000
_cell.angle_alpha   90.00
_cell.angle_beta   90.00
_cell.angle_gamma   90.00
#
_symmetry.space_group_name_H-M   'P 1'
#
loop_
_entity.id
_entity.type
_entity.pdbx_description
1 polymer ?
#
loop_
_entity_poly.entity_id
_entity_poly.type
_entity_poly.pdbx_seq_one_letter_code
_entity_poly.pdbx_strand_id
1 'polypeptide(L)'
;MTPRSFLRQIRGLLDRGFRGAPLAEVLEEDHKFMHVTFDDAFRNIEVGLRELERLKVPATIFVCSGLAEDGRSLDVPEVRERARSHPRATETMDWATLRELRSRGFGLGSHTISHPHLTRLSDAQLETELAGSRRHIEEVLQEPCPFLAYPYGESDQRVRRAAECAGYTAAFSLRRAGDDDRFGLPRVDVYRGDGPIRFRLKTSAVRRAAVRFRSSSAAQRPSRGDPATRGG
;
A
#
# COMPACT_ATOMS: atom_id res chain seq x y z
N MET A 1 5.88 17.00 0.81
CA MET A 1 6.97 16.93 -0.19
C MET A 1 6.62 17.86 -1.34
N THR A 2 7.60 18.47 -2.04
CA THR A 2 7.30 19.27 -3.25
C THR A 2 7.22 18.37 -4.48
N PRO A 3 6.44 18.71 -5.51
CA PRO A 3 6.38 17.94 -6.76
C PRO A 3 7.77 17.73 -7.40
N ARG A 4 8.61 18.77 -7.39
CA ARG A 4 10.00 18.68 -7.91
C ARG A 4 10.87 17.68 -7.14
N SER A 5 10.73 17.62 -5.81
CA SER A 5 11.48 16.66 -4.99
C SER A 5 11.00 15.23 -5.24
N PHE A 6 9.68 15.05 -5.32
CA PHE A 6 9.07 13.75 -5.65
C PHE A 6 9.56 13.24 -7.00
N LEU A 7 9.45 14.03 -8.06
CA LEU A 7 9.93 13.67 -9.40
C LEU A 7 11.41 13.29 -9.43
N ARG A 8 12.26 14.05 -8.75
CA ARG A 8 13.69 13.74 -8.68
C ARG A 8 13.94 12.38 -8.03
N GLN A 9 13.17 12.02 -7.00
CA GLN A 9 13.29 10.73 -6.34
C GLN A 9 12.84 9.58 -7.26
N ILE A 10 11.72 9.72 -7.96
CA ILE A 10 11.24 8.72 -8.91
C ILE A 10 12.22 8.54 -10.07
N ARG A 11 12.68 9.63 -10.70
CA ARG A 11 13.69 9.56 -11.77
C ARG A 11 14.99 8.90 -11.29
N GLY A 12 15.44 9.25 -10.09
CA GLY A 12 16.63 8.62 -9.51
C GLY A 12 16.48 7.12 -9.23
N LEU A 13 15.25 6.58 -9.08
CA LEU A 13 15.00 5.14 -9.08
C LEU A 13 15.08 4.57 -10.49
N LEU A 14 14.45 5.21 -11.47
CA LEU A 14 14.49 4.80 -12.88
C LEU A 14 15.93 4.77 -13.41
N ASP A 15 16.74 5.80 -13.12
CA ASP A 15 18.16 5.89 -13.50
C ASP A 15 19.00 4.76 -12.86
N ARG A 16 18.58 4.23 -11.72
CA ARG A 16 19.20 3.07 -11.07
C ARG A 16 18.71 1.72 -11.61
N GLY A 17 17.88 1.75 -12.67
CA GLY A 17 17.35 0.58 -13.34
C GLY A 17 16.15 -0.06 -12.65
N PHE A 18 15.45 0.66 -11.76
CA PHE A 18 14.14 0.24 -11.30
C PHE A 18 13.11 0.44 -12.41
N ARG A 19 12.12 -0.45 -12.48
CA ARG A 19 10.99 -0.34 -13.40
C ARG A 19 9.70 -0.24 -12.60
N GLY A 20 8.76 0.57 -13.08
CA GLY A 20 7.41 0.59 -12.53
C GLY A 20 6.70 -0.72 -12.84
N ALA A 21 6.08 -1.35 -11.86
CA ALA A 21 5.29 -2.56 -12.03
C ALA A 21 4.02 -2.52 -11.16
N PRO A 22 2.93 -3.21 -11.55
CA PRO A 22 1.76 -3.38 -10.71
C PRO A 22 2.11 -3.95 -9.33
N LEU A 23 1.34 -3.60 -8.30
CA LEU A 23 1.66 -4.00 -6.92
C LEU A 23 1.73 -5.52 -6.75
N ALA A 24 0.82 -6.25 -7.38
CA ALA A 24 0.84 -7.72 -7.36
C ALA A 24 2.15 -8.29 -7.94
N GLU A 25 2.62 -7.75 -9.07
CA GLU A 25 3.84 -8.19 -9.73
C GLU A 25 5.09 -7.90 -8.88
N VAL A 26 5.14 -6.72 -8.22
CA VAL A 26 6.22 -6.39 -7.27
C VAL A 26 6.32 -7.40 -6.12
N LEU A 27 5.20 -7.98 -5.71
CA LEU A 27 5.14 -8.97 -4.64
C LEU A 27 5.55 -10.39 -5.09
N GLU A 28 5.46 -10.69 -6.38
CA GLU A 28 5.68 -12.04 -6.91
C GLU A 28 7.05 -12.21 -7.59
N GLU A 29 7.69 -11.13 -8.06
CA GLU A 29 8.88 -11.23 -8.87
C GLU A 29 10.13 -10.58 -8.27
N ASP A 30 11.30 -11.24 -8.42
CA ASP A 30 12.59 -10.75 -7.94
C ASP A 30 13.31 -9.88 -8.98
N HIS A 31 12.69 -8.76 -9.33
CA HIS A 31 13.28 -7.76 -10.20
C HIS A 31 13.48 -6.43 -9.49
N LYS A 32 14.16 -5.49 -10.14
CA LYS A 32 14.23 -4.10 -9.69
C LYS A 32 12.91 -3.39 -10.01
N PHE A 33 11.82 -3.91 -9.45
CA PHE A 33 10.52 -3.26 -9.56
C PHE A 33 10.32 -2.20 -8.48
N MET A 34 9.54 -1.20 -8.81
CA MET A 34 9.00 -0.24 -7.86
C MET A 34 7.50 -0.05 -8.08
N HIS A 35 6.80 0.13 -7.00
CA HIS A 35 5.42 0.57 -6.98
C HIS A 35 5.30 1.73 -6.00
N VAL A 36 4.56 2.77 -6.37
CA VAL A 36 4.36 3.93 -5.50
C VAL A 36 3.03 3.78 -4.78
N THR A 37 3.01 4.05 -3.48
CA THR A 37 1.78 4.04 -2.71
C THR A 37 1.52 5.39 -2.07
N PHE A 38 0.26 5.77 -1.99
CA PHE A 38 -0.22 6.95 -1.28
C PHE A 38 -1.28 6.52 -0.29
N ASP A 39 -1.12 6.92 0.96
CA ASP A 39 -2.10 6.67 2.00
C ASP A 39 -3.09 7.85 2.09
N ASP A 40 -4.25 7.62 2.73
CA ASP A 40 -5.30 8.60 3.03
C ASP A 40 -6.06 9.18 1.83
N ALA A 41 -5.65 8.92 0.61
CA ALA A 41 -6.25 9.49 -0.60
C ALA A 41 -6.38 11.02 -0.59
N PHE A 42 -5.40 11.76 -0.04
CA PHE A 42 -5.45 13.21 -0.01
C PHE A 42 -5.47 13.82 -1.42
N ARG A 43 -6.31 14.85 -1.64
CA ARG A 43 -6.41 15.57 -2.93
C ARG A 43 -5.08 16.15 -3.41
N ASN A 44 -4.19 16.52 -2.50
CA ASN A 44 -2.91 17.13 -2.83
C ASN A 44 -1.91 16.21 -3.54
N ILE A 45 -2.19 14.92 -3.68
CA ILE A 45 -1.34 13.97 -4.41
C ILE A 45 -1.55 14.00 -5.93
N GLU A 46 -2.61 14.62 -6.45
CA GLU A 46 -2.96 14.62 -7.88
C GLU A 46 -1.81 15.03 -8.80
N VAL A 47 -1.02 16.03 -8.40
CA VAL A 47 0.16 16.44 -9.19
C VAL A 47 1.18 15.32 -9.28
N GLY A 48 1.38 14.57 -8.18
CA GLY A 48 2.25 13.40 -8.15
C GLY A 48 1.74 12.28 -9.04
N LEU A 49 0.43 12.02 -9.02
CA LEU A 49 -0.21 10.99 -9.85
C LEU A 49 -0.03 11.29 -11.34
N ARG A 50 -0.28 12.53 -11.79
CA ARG A 50 -0.04 12.94 -13.19
C ARG A 50 1.39 12.72 -13.64
N GLU A 51 2.36 12.95 -12.78
CA GLU A 51 3.76 12.73 -13.12
C GLU A 51 4.13 11.23 -13.18
N LEU A 52 3.56 10.42 -12.29
CA LEU A 52 3.74 8.95 -12.34
C LEU A 52 3.13 8.37 -13.63
N GLU A 53 1.96 8.84 -14.04
CA GLU A 53 1.31 8.44 -15.29
C GLU A 53 2.20 8.76 -16.51
N ARG A 54 2.79 9.97 -16.58
CA ARG A 54 3.74 10.36 -17.64
C ARG A 54 5.00 9.49 -17.65
N LEU A 55 5.46 9.07 -16.49
CA LEU A 55 6.63 8.20 -16.34
C LEU A 55 6.29 6.71 -16.47
N LYS A 56 5.00 6.36 -16.66
CA LYS A 56 4.50 4.98 -16.70
C LYS A 56 4.89 4.18 -15.44
N VAL A 57 4.84 4.84 -14.29
CA VAL A 57 5.10 4.22 -12.99
C VAL A 57 3.74 3.99 -12.30
N PRO A 58 3.33 2.73 -12.13
CA PRO A 58 2.07 2.41 -11.46
C PRO A 58 2.06 2.87 -10.00
N ALA A 59 0.87 3.24 -9.52
CA ALA A 59 0.67 3.59 -8.12
C ALA A 59 -0.64 3.03 -7.59
N THR A 60 -0.69 2.81 -6.28
CA THR A 60 -1.89 2.47 -5.52
C THR A 60 -2.19 3.54 -4.48
N ILE A 61 -3.44 3.93 -4.39
CA ILE A 61 -3.96 4.86 -3.40
C ILE A 61 -4.71 4.03 -2.37
N PHE A 62 -4.29 4.09 -1.12
CA PHE A 62 -4.97 3.45 -0.01
C PHE A 62 -6.01 4.41 0.58
N VAL A 63 -7.26 3.99 0.57
CA VAL A 63 -8.44 4.83 0.79
C VAL A 63 -9.07 4.54 2.14
N CYS A 64 -9.32 5.57 2.95
CA CYS A 64 -10.22 5.48 4.09
C CYS A 64 -11.65 5.52 3.55
N SER A 65 -12.29 4.34 3.46
CA SER A 65 -13.54 4.20 2.70
C SER A 65 -14.70 5.04 3.23
N GLY A 66 -14.74 5.28 4.54
CA GLY A 66 -15.76 6.12 5.16
C GLY A 66 -15.54 7.64 4.95
N LEU A 67 -14.33 8.07 4.59
CA LEU A 67 -14.05 9.48 4.28
C LEU A 67 -14.31 9.80 2.81
N ALA A 68 -14.23 8.80 1.94
CA ALA A 68 -14.40 8.97 0.50
C ALA A 68 -15.87 9.18 0.07
N GLU A 69 -16.84 9.02 0.96
CA GLU A 69 -18.27 9.27 0.68
C GLU A 69 -18.51 10.70 0.21
N ASP A 70 -17.90 11.64 0.88
CA ASP A 70 -18.08 13.08 0.65
C ASP A 70 -16.74 13.85 0.57
N GLY A 71 -15.61 13.14 0.53
CA GLY A 71 -14.29 13.74 0.46
C GLY A 71 -13.90 14.51 1.72
N ARG A 72 -14.40 14.06 2.88
CA ARG A 72 -14.13 14.70 4.17
C ARG A 72 -12.64 14.77 4.50
N SER A 73 -12.27 15.78 5.24
CA SER A 73 -10.92 15.89 5.80
C SER A 73 -10.67 14.80 6.84
N LEU A 74 -9.49 14.21 6.79
CA LEU A 74 -9.01 13.34 7.85
C LEU A 74 -8.74 14.18 9.11
N ASP A 75 -9.45 13.88 10.20
CA ASP A 75 -9.29 14.53 11.51
C ASP A 75 -8.67 13.59 12.53
N VAL A 76 -7.34 13.46 12.48
CA VAL A 76 -6.56 12.74 13.50
C VAL A 76 -5.53 13.68 14.14
N PRO A 77 -5.10 13.44 15.39
CA PRO A 77 -4.19 14.33 16.09
C PRO A 77 -2.93 14.68 15.29
N GLU A 78 -2.38 13.75 14.56
CA GLU A 78 -1.13 13.85 13.80
C GLU A 78 -1.21 14.86 12.64
N VAL A 79 -2.39 15.11 12.11
CA VAL A 79 -2.58 16.04 10.99
C VAL A 79 -3.30 17.33 11.38
N ARG A 80 -3.83 17.44 12.60
CA ARG A 80 -4.61 18.63 13.06
C ARG A 80 -3.85 19.94 12.97
N GLU A 81 -2.57 19.96 13.35
CA GLU A 81 -1.75 21.17 13.24
C GLU A 81 -1.60 21.60 11.78
N ARG A 82 -1.40 20.63 10.89
CA ARG A 82 -1.33 20.86 9.45
C ARG A 82 -2.67 21.32 8.88
N ALA A 83 -3.77 20.74 9.33
CA ALA A 83 -5.13 21.14 8.93
C ALA A 83 -5.44 22.59 9.36
N ARG A 84 -5.01 23.02 10.55
CA ARG A 84 -5.17 24.42 10.99
C ARG A 84 -4.42 25.42 10.10
N SER A 85 -3.19 25.06 9.69
CA SER A 85 -2.36 25.92 8.84
C SER A 85 -2.74 25.85 7.36
N HIS A 86 -3.23 24.70 6.90
CA HIS A 86 -3.54 24.39 5.51
C HIS A 86 -4.78 23.48 5.46
N PRO A 87 -6.00 24.02 5.59
CA PRO A 87 -7.22 23.20 5.72
C PRO A 87 -7.41 22.20 4.59
N ARG A 88 -7.10 22.60 3.37
CA ARG A 88 -7.20 21.71 2.19
C ARG A 88 -6.13 20.60 2.13
N ALA A 89 -5.13 20.63 3.00
CA ALA A 89 -4.05 19.64 2.97
C ALA A 89 -4.48 18.26 3.49
N THR A 90 -5.60 18.19 4.19
CA THR A 90 -6.18 16.97 4.76
C THR A 90 -7.52 16.58 4.12
N GLU A 91 -7.97 17.31 3.10
CA GLU A 91 -9.13 16.93 2.28
C GLU A 91 -8.81 15.65 1.52
N THR A 92 -9.68 14.65 1.63
CA THR A 92 -9.56 13.40 0.89
C THR A 92 -10.31 13.49 -0.46
N MET A 93 -10.05 12.56 -1.34
CA MET A 93 -10.79 12.39 -2.58
C MET A 93 -12.12 11.69 -2.31
N ASP A 94 -13.16 12.13 -3.01
CA ASP A 94 -14.44 11.44 -3.06
C ASP A 94 -14.41 10.24 -4.04
N TRP A 95 -15.44 9.39 -3.96
CA TRP A 95 -15.55 8.23 -4.83
C TRP A 95 -15.62 8.56 -6.32
N ALA A 96 -16.17 9.71 -6.70
CA ALA A 96 -16.19 10.12 -8.09
C ALA A 96 -14.77 10.35 -8.64
N THR A 97 -13.94 11.07 -7.89
CA THR A 97 -12.52 11.30 -8.19
C THR A 97 -11.72 9.99 -8.19
N LEU A 98 -11.96 9.10 -7.21
CA LEU A 98 -11.27 7.83 -7.10
C LEU A 98 -11.61 6.88 -8.26
N ARG A 99 -12.87 6.82 -8.69
CA ARG A 99 -13.28 6.04 -9.89
C ARG A 99 -12.61 6.57 -11.16
N GLU A 100 -12.50 7.90 -11.32
CA GLU A 100 -11.78 8.49 -12.44
C GLU A 100 -10.30 8.06 -12.41
N LEU A 101 -9.63 8.15 -11.27
CA LEU A 101 -8.25 7.69 -11.13
C LEU A 101 -8.12 6.19 -11.42
N ARG A 102 -9.09 5.38 -10.98
CA ARG A 102 -9.12 3.94 -11.27
C ARG A 102 -9.21 3.68 -12.78
N SER A 103 -10.07 4.39 -13.51
CA SER A 103 -10.20 4.27 -14.97
C SER A 103 -8.91 4.68 -15.72
N ARG A 104 -8.07 5.50 -15.11
CA ARG A 104 -6.73 5.89 -15.62
C ARG A 104 -5.63 4.87 -15.26
N GLY A 105 -5.98 3.77 -14.59
CA GLY A 105 -5.05 2.68 -14.29
C GLY A 105 -4.38 2.75 -12.91
N PHE A 106 -4.76 3.70 -12.04
CA PHE A 106 -4.28 3.71 -10.65
C PHE A 106 -4.95 2.60 -9.83
N GLY A 107 -4.17 1.90 -9.01
CA GLY A 107 -4.69 0.93 -8.05
C GLY A 107 -5.41 1.64 -6.90
N LEU A 108 -6.48 1.02 -6.39
CA LEU A 108 -7.12 1.41 -5.14
C LEU A 108 -7.02 0.27 -4.14
N GLY A 109 -6.70 0.58 -2.89
CA GLY A 109 -6.60 -0.37 -1.79
C GLY A 109 -7.24 0.19 -0.53
N SER A 110 -7.40 -0.63 0.49
CA SER A 110 -8.01 -0.23 1.76
C SER A 110 -7.00 0.45 2.69
N HIS A 111 -7.47 1.51 3.36
CA HIS A 111 -6.80 2.12 4.51
C HIS A 111 -7.74 2.18 5.72
N THR A 112 -8.60 1.14 5.87
CA THR A 112 -9.69 1.03 6.84
C THR A 112 -10.89 1.94 6.51
N ILE A 113 -11.91 1.96 7.35
CA ILE A 113 -13.06 2.86 7.18
C ILE A 113 -12.71 4.27 7.68
N SER A 114 -12.17 4.37 8.91
CA SER A 114 -12.08 5.63 9.66
C SER A 114 -10.67 6.03 10.13
N HIS A 115 -9.62 5.28 9.71
CA HIS A 115 -8.22 5.51 10.07
C HIS A 115 -7.90 5.39 11.58
N PRO A 116 -8.35 4.34 12.29
CA PRO A 116 -8.09 4.17 13.71
C PRO A 116 -6.70 3.54 13.98
N HIS A 117 -6.24 3.63 15.23
CA HIS A 117 -5.16 2.77 15.74
C HIS A 117 -5.68 1.34 15.91
N LEU A 118 -5.49 0.47 14.93
CA LEU A 118 -6.04 -0.89 14.90
C LEU A 118 -5.62 -1.74 16.12
N THR A 119 -4.43 -1.54 16.62
CA THR A 119 -3.92 -2.26 17.80
C THR A 119 -4.67 -1.96 19.09
N ARG A 120 -5.48 -0.88 19.11
CA ARG A 120 -6.27 -0.46 20.27
C ARG A 120 -7.74 -0.89 20.19
N LEU A 121 -8.17 -1.45 19.06
CA LEU A 121 -9.56 -1.86 18.83
C LEU A 121 -9.84 -3.25 19.41
N SER A 122 -11.10 -3.51 19.75
CA SER A 122 -11.61 -4.87 20.01
C SER A 122 -11.67 -5.68 18.70
N ASP A 123 -11.82 -7.01 18.81
CA ASP A 123 -11.89 -7.88 17.62
C ASP A 123 -13.10 -7.54 16.73
N ALA A 124 -14.26 -7.23 17.33
CA ALA A 124 -15.45 -6.83 16.58
C ALA A 124 -15.24 -5.49 15.84
N GLN A 125 -14.52 -4.53 16.46
CA GLN A 125 -14.16 -3.27 15.82
C GLN A 125 -13.14 -3.48 14.69
N LEU A 126 -12.16 -4.39 14.89
CA LEU A 126 -11.20 -4.76 13.84
C LEU A 126 -11.91 -5.35 12.62
N GLU A 127 -12.84 -6.29 12.83
CA GLU A 127 -13.65 -6.87 11.77
C GLU A 127 -14.43 -5.78 11.01
N THR A 128 -15.08 -4.88 11.74
CA THR A 128 -15.81 -3.75 11.14
C THR A 128 -14.89 -2.90 10.27
N GLU A 129 -13.76 -2.45 10.79
CA GLU A 129 -12.83 -1.57 10.09
C GLU A 129 -12.17 -2.25 8.87
N LEU A 130 -11.78 -3.52 9.00
CA LEU A 130 -11.05 -4.22 7.96
C LEU A 130 -11.98 -4.84 6.92
N ALA A 131 -12.90 -5.72 7.32
CA ALA A 131 -13.82 -6.36 6.40
C ALA A 131 -14.86 -5.37 5.85
N GLY A 132 -15.32 -4.42 6.67
CA GLY A 132 -16.25 -3.37 6.24
C GLY A 132 -15.64 -2.47 5.18
N SER A 133 -14.39 -1.99 5.37
CA SER A 133 -13.70 -1.18 4.37
C SER A 133 -13.49 -1.93 3.05
N ARG A 134 -13.05 -3.20 3.12
CA ARG A 134 -12.87 -4.03 1.94
C ARG A 134 -14.16 -4.16 1.14
N ARG A 135 -15.25 -4.61 1.78
CA ARG A 135 -16.56 -4.76 1.13
C ARG A 135 -17.04 -3.46 0.49
N HIS A 136 -16.94 -2.35 1.23
CA HIS A 136 -17.36 -1.05 0.73
C HIS A 136 -16.60 -0.64 -0.54
N ILE A 137 -15.27 -0.80 -0.57
CA ILE A 137 -14.46 -0.50 -1.75
C ILE A 137 -14.86 -1.42 -2.93
N GLU A 138 -15.03 -2.71 -2.68
CA GLU A 138 -15.46 -3.70 -3.68
C GLU A 138 -16.87 -3.39 -4.24
N GLU A 139 -17.81 -2.99 -3.39
CA GLU A 139 -19.16 -2.56 -3.79
C GLU A 139 -19.13 -1.30 -4.66
N VAL A 140 -18.30 -0.31 -4.28
CA VAL A 140 -18.20 0.95 -5.04
C VAL A 140 -17.51 0.76 -6.38
N LEU A 141 -16.45 -0.05 -6.42
CA LEU A 141 -15.63 -0.23 -7.63
C LEU A 141 -16.10 -1.38 -8.51
N GLN A 142 -16.90 -2.31 -8.00
CA GLN A 142 -17.26 -3.59 -8.64
C GLN A 142 -16.02 -4.41 -9.04
N GLU A 143 -14.96 -4.31 -8.25
CA GLU A 143 -13.68 -4.99 -8.44
C GLU A 143 -13.10 -5.45 -7.10
N PRO A 144 -12.27 -6.51 -7.05
CA PRO A 144 -11.62 -6.95 -5.81
C PRO A 144 -10.71 -5.87 -5.19
N CYS A 145 -10.70 -5.79 -3.86
CA CYS A 145 -9.78 -4.98 -3.08
C CYS A 145 -8.79 -5.86 -2.29
N PRO A 146 -7.72 -6.37 -2.94
CA PRO A 146 -6.84 -7.37 -2.34
C PRO A 146 -5.82 -6.80 -1.35
N PHE A 147 -5.60 -5.50 -1.32
CA PHE A 147 -4.49 -4.88 -0.58
C PHE A 147 -4.96 -3.94 0.51
N LEU A 148 -4.29 -4.02 1.67
CA LEU A 148 -4.49 -3.15 2.83
C LEU A 148 -3.19 -2.42 3.17
N ALA A 149 -3.26 -1.13 3.51
CA ALA A 149 -2.22 -0.46 4.27
C ALA A 149 -2.74 -0.16 5.67
N TYR A 150 -1.96 -0.48 6.69
CA TYR A 150 -2.35 -0.18 8.06
C TYR A 150 -2.20 1.30 8.38
N PRO A 151 -3.21 1.96 8.97
CA PRO A 151 -3.06 3.29 9.54
C PRO A 151 -1.83 3.38 10.46
N TYR A 152 -1.09 4.47 10.37
CA TYR A 152 0.18 4.70 11.11
C TYR A 152 1.28 3.67 10.81
N GLY A 153 1.04 2.71 9.90
CA GLY A 153 1.91 1.57 9.64
C GLY A 153 2.01 0.60 10.82
N GLU A 154 1.05 0.62 11.73
CA GLU A 154 1.04 -0.18 12.96
C GLU A 154 0.22 -1.45 12.80
N SER A 155 0.81 -2.59 13.15
CA SER A 155 0.10 -3.87 13.27
C SER A 155 0.79 -4.77 14.30
N ASP A 156 0.00 -5.52 15.02
CA ASP A 156 0.41 -6.67 15.82
C ASP A 156 -0.05 -7.98 15.17
N GLN A 157 0.23 -9.11 15.78
CA GLN A 157 -0.16 -10.41 15.25
C GLN A 157 -1.69 -10.58 15.15
N ARG A 158 -2.45 -10.01 16.09
CA ARG A 158 -3.90 -10.04 16.12
C ARG A 158 -4.49 -9.25 14.95
N VAL A 159 -3.99 -8.04 14.70
CA VAL A 159 -4.39 -7.19 13.59
C VAL A 159 -4.08 -7.85 12.23
N ARG A 160 -2.91 -8.48 12.10
CA ARG A 160 -2.53 -9.20 10.86
C ARG A 160 -3.43 -10.39 10.59
N ARG A 161 -3.77 -11.19 11.61
CA ARG A 161 -4.74 -12.28 11.48
C ARG A 161 -6.12 -11.77 11.10
N ALA A 162 -6.56 -10.66 11.69
CA ALA A 162 -7.84 -10.04 11.33
C ALA A 162 -7.86 -9.57 9.86
N ALA A 163 -6.75 -9.02 9.35
CA ALA A 163 -6.62 -8.65 7.93
C ALA A 163 -6.69 -9.87 7.00
N GLU A 164 -6.04 -10.97 7.37
CA GLU A 164 -6.15 -12.26 6.65
C GLU A 164 -7.59 -12.78 6.64
N CYS A 165 -8.25 -12.83 7.81
CA CYS A 165 -9.65 -13.24 7.95
C CYS A 165 -10.62 -12.33 7.18
N ALA A 166 -10.33 -11.03 7.08
CA ALA A 166 -11.09 -10.10 6.26
C ALA A 166 -10.95 -10.36 4.74
N GLY A 167 -10.04 -11.26 4.33
CA GLY A 167 -9.88 -11.71 2.95
C GLY A 167 -8.93 -10.85 2.10
N TYR A 168 -8.09 -10.01 2.71
CA TYR A 168 -6.98 -9.38 1.99
C TYR A 168 -5.94 -10.42 1.57
N THR A 169 -5.22 -10.17 0.49
CA THR A 169 -4.14 -11.05 0.02
C THR A 169 -2.77 -10.60 0.52
N ALA A 170 -2.62 -9.32 0.83
CA ALA A 170 -1.43 -8.76 1.44
C ALA A 170 -1.75 -7.46 2.18
N ALA A 171 -0.94 -7.16 3.22
CA ALA A 171 -1.07 -5.94 3.97
C ALA A 171 0.29 -5.30 4.26
N PHE A 172 0.31 -3.96 4.23
CA PHE A 172 1.51 -3.15 4.27
C PHE A 172 1.65 -2.38 5.57
N SER A 173 2.85 -2.43 6.13
CA SER A 173 3.26 -1.74 7.35
C SER A 173 4.48 -0.84 7.09
N LEU A 174 4.80 0.05 8.02
CA LEU A 174 6.07 0.79 8.02
C LEU A 174 7.19 0.01 8.74
N ARG A 175 6.82 -0.97 9.56
CA ARG A 175 7.75 -1.85 10.27
C ARG A 175 7.61 -3.27 9.75
N ARG A 176 8.72 -3.93 9.57
CA ARG A 176 8.72 -5.34 9.18
C ARG A 176 8.22 -6.21 10.34
N ALA A 177 7.27 -7.09 10.07
CA ALA A 177 6.69 -7.98 11.08
C ALA A 177 7.39 -9.34 11.19
N GLY A 178 8.11 -9.75 10.15
CA GLY A 178 8.81 -11.03 10.04
C GLY A 178 9.28 -11.27 8.62
N ASP A 179 10.00 -12.36 8.39
CA ASP A 179 10.59 -12.61 7.07
C ASP A 179 9.57 -13.11 6.04
N ASP A 180 8.48 -13.76 6.47
CA ASP A 180 7.52 -14.45 5.59
C ASP A 180 6.06 -14.03 5.80
N ASP A 181 5.80 -12.89 6.45
CA ASP A 181 4.45 -12.45 6.76
C ASP A 181 3.89 -11.52 5.66
N ARG A 182 3.00 -12.05 4.80
CA ARG A 182 2.31 -11.26 3.77
C ARG A 182 1.42 -10.17 4.33
N PHE A 183 1.07 -10.24 5.60
CA PHE A 183 0.28 -9.24 6.31
C PHE A 183 1.12 -8.27 7.13
N GLY A 184 2.44 -8.27 6.96
CA GLY A 184 3.39 -7.35 7.59
C GLY A 184 4.47 -6.85 6.64
N LEU A 185 4.12 -6.66 5.37
CA LEU A 185 5.07 -6.27 4.33
C LEU A 185 5.57 -4.84 4.56
N PRO A 186 6.90 -4.62 4.59
CA PRO A 186 7.45 -3.30 4.81
C PRO A 186 7.36 -2.44 3.57
N ARG A 187 7.04 -1.15 3.75
CA ARG A 187 7.16 -0.11 2.73
C ARG A 187 8.29 0.86 3.07
N VAL A 188 8.80 1.55 2.07
CA VAL A 188 9.72 2.68 2.27
C VAL A 188 8.90 3.94 2.49
N ASP A 189 8.83 4.40 3.71
CA ASP A 189 8.29 5.70 4.05
C ASP A 189 9.14 6.83 3.47
N VAL A 190 8.52 7.81 2.83
CA VAL A 190 9.22 8.95 2.23
C VAL A 190 8.65 10.25 2.78
N TYR A 191 9.49 11.00 3.47
CA TYR A 191 9.12 12.26 4.11
C TYR A 191 9.68 13.48 3.37
N ARG A 192 9.10 14.65 3.65
CA ARG A 192 9.53 15.95 3.08
C ARG A 192 11.02 16.23 3.33
N GLY A 193 11.57 15.75 4.46
CA GLY A 193 12.96 15.92 4.85
C GLY A 193 13.93 14.90 4.26
N ASP A 194 13.45 13.94 3.48
CA ASP A 194 14.33 12.94 2.86
C ASP A 194 15.06 13.53 1.66
N GLY A 195 16.29 14.00 1.89
CA GLY A 195 17.20 14.42 0.83
C GLY A 195 17.66 13.24 -0.04
N PRO A 196 18.34 13.48 -1.17
CA PRO A 196 18.72 12.44 -2.14
C PRO A 196 19.53 11.29 -1.52
N ILE A 197 20.44 11.57 -0.62
CA ILE A 197 21.29 10.57 0.04
C ILE A 197 20.44 9.66 0.94
N ARG A 198 19.59 10.26 1.80
CA ARG A 198 18.73 9.51 2.72
C ARG A 198 17.73 8.64 1.97
N PHE A 199 17.11 9.17 0.92
CA PHE A 199 16.24 8.42 0.03
C PHE A 199 16.94 7.23 -0.63
N ARG A 200 18.17 7.45 -1.14
CA ARG A 200 18.98 6.38 -1.73
C ARG A 200 19.31 5.27 -0.73
N LEU A 201 19.64 5.62 0.51
CA LEU A 201 19.90 4.65 1.58
C LEU A 201 18.64 3.84 1.92
N LYS A 202 17.50 4.51 2.12
CA LYS A 202 16.21 3.86 2.39
C LYS A 202 15.85 2.87 1.29
N THR A 203 15.88 3.27 0.03
CA THR A 203 15.53 2.43 -1.11
C THR A 203 16.53 1.31 -1.41
N SER A 204 17.77 1.39 -0.91
CA SER A 204 18.75 0.32 -1.01
C SER A 204 18.55 -0.78 0.03
N ALA A 205 18.07 -0.43 1.22
CA ALA A 205 17.80 -1.39 2.30
C ALA A 205 16.55 -2.26 2.00
N VAL A 206 15.49 -1.69 1.44
CA VAL A 206 14.24 -2.39 1.12
C VAL A 206 14.45 -3.49 0.07
N ARG A 207 15.31 -3.27 -0.92
CA ARG A 207 15.64 -4.31 -1.92
C ARG A 207 16.17 -5.59 -1.26
N ARG A 208 17.00 -5.46 -0.22
CA ARG A 208 17.54 -6.63 0.51
C ARG A 208 16.48 -7.38 1.33
N ALA A 209 15.44 -6.68 1.79
CA ALA A 209 14.35 -7.26 2.54
C ALA A 209 13.37 -8.04 1.65
N ALA A 210 13.04 -7.51 0.47
CA ALA A 210 12.16 -8.18 -0.51
C ALA A 210 12.78 -9.47 -1.09
N VAL A 211 14.11 -9.49 -1.29
CA VAL A 211 14.82 -10.67 -1.81
C VAL A 211 14.77 -11.86 -0.83
N ARG A 212 14.82 -11.61 0.48
CA ARG A 212 14.76 -12.68 1.48
C ARG A 212 13.39 -13.37 1.56
N PHE A 213 12.30 -12.66 1.34
CA PHE A 213 10.94 -13.20 1.35
C PHE A 213 10.75 -14.36 0.33
N ARG A 214 11.41 -14.29 -0.82
CA ARG A 214 11.22 -15.24 -1.94
C ARG A 214 12.01 -16.52 -1.82
N SER A 215 13.17 -16.49 -1.19
CA SER A 215 13.99 -17.69 -0.98
C SER A 215 13.32 -18.72 -0.08
N SER A 216 12.47 -18.31 0.87
CA SER A 216 11.71 -19.20 1.74
C SER A 216 10.50 -19.85 1.06
N SER A 217 9.78 -19.12 0.18
CA SER A 217 8.58 -19.68 -0.48
C SER A 217 8.92 -20.67 -1.62
N ALA A 218 10.12 -20.59 -2.19
CA ALA A 218 10.59 -21.53 -3.20
C ALA A 218 10.92 -22.92 -2.61
N ALA A 219 11.24 -22.99 -1.31
CA ALA A 219 11.58 -24.24 -0.61
C ALA A 219 10.35 -25.10 -0.23
N GLN A 220 9.14 -24.59 -0.35
CA GLN A 220 7.89 -25.27 0.03
C GLN A 220 7.04 -25.79 -1.12
N ARG A 221 7.56 -25.86 -2.35
CA ARG A 221 6.86 -26.59 -3.42
C ARG A 221 6.90 -28.08 -3.15
N PRO A 222 5.76 -28.77 -2.92
CA PRO A 222 5.77 -30.22 -2.78
C PRO A 222 6.26 -30.82 -4.10
N SER A 223 7.19 -31.76 -3.99
CA SER A 223 7.65 -32.59 -5.09
C SER A 223 6.45 -33.23 -5.76
N ARG A 224 6.23 -32.94 -7.06
CA ARG A 224 5.29 -33.71 -7.87
C ARG A 224 5.71 -35.16 -7.80
N GLY A 225 4.87 -35.97 -7.17
CA GLY A 225 5.04 -37.42 -7.15
C GLY A 225 5.11 -37.97 -8.57
N ASP A 226 6.16 -38.70 -8.83
CA ASP A 226 6.40 -39.47 -10.01
C ASP A 226 5.31 -40.54 -10.14
N PRO A 227 4.62 -40.70 -11.27
CA PRO A 227 3.72 -41.83 -11.46
C PRO A 227 4.54 -43.05 -11.84
N ALA A 228 5.01 -43.80 -10.84
CA ALA A 228 5.71 -45.04 -11.07
C ALA A 228 4.75 -46.18 -11.40
N THR A 229 4.85 -46.64 -12.65
CA THR A 229 4.83 -48.04 -13.10
C THR A 229 3.75 -48.95 -12.54
N ARG A 230 2.70 -49.17 -13.30
CA ARG A 230 1.99 -50.45 -13.36
C ARG A 230 2.66 -51.27 -14.48
N GLY A 231 3.24 -52.38 -14.10
CA GLY A 231 3.72 -53.42 -14.98
C GLY A 231 3.84 -54.72 -14.20
N GLY A 232 3.16 -55.74 -14.63
CA GLY A 232 3.28 -57.11 -14.15
C GLY A 232 2.02 -57.69 -13.60
#